data_06592b409264b4571adb2414662f44f4
#
_entry.id   06592b409264b4571adb2414662f44f4
#
_cell.length_a   1.000
_cell.length_b   1.000
_cell.length_c   1.000
_cell.angle_alpha   90.00
_cell.angle_beta   90.00
_cell.angle_gamma   90.00
#
_symmetry.space_group_name_H-M   'P 1'
#
loop_
_entity.id
_entity.type
_entity.pdbx_description
1 polymer ?
#
loop_
_entity_poly.entity_id
_entity_poly.type
_entity_poly.pdbx_seq_one_letter_code
_entity_poly.pdbx_strand_id
1 'polypeptide(L)'
;MAYANKKVSASNRKLFAMNLLFKPAIAFFSSYLVLSFSSPVTHKTEIETSQKIKSSHKIQAAILLDVSNSMDGLIEQAKAQLWTMVNVMGKAKCNGETPQIEIALYEYGRDNNDLKKGYVKQIMPFTSDLDNLSQKLFQLTTNGGEEYCGYVIHSSLNELSWDTTSSNYKVIFISGNEDFLQGNISYSLACTEAKKKGVIVNTIYCGDRLQGIREHWNLLGECGNGSFTNINSDAKPEDIPTPYDSTLITLNNKLNGTYIYYGAAGRGKKELQGSMDEANLSVNKYAGVNRAVSKASSKTYNNSSWDLVDAKDEDKNILDKIDLKTLPDSLKTKNKQQLEVIVNQKSNERSGIQKEIQDISKKRETYISAEKIKKVKAGNNSKTLESEVEKIIREQATRFNMKIE
;
A
#
# COMPACT_ATOMS: atom_id res chain seq x y z
N MET A 1 57.91 23.26 -27.77
CA MET A 1 57.52 24.16 -28.91
C MET A 1 56.02 24.19 -28.93
N ALA A 2 55.49 25.21 -28.66
CA ALA A 2 55.08 26.52 -28.90
C ALA A 2 53.70 26.76 -28.26
N TYR A 3 53.67 27.74 -27.43
CA TYR A 3 52.50 28.41 -26.83
C TYR A 3 51.60 29.07 -27.87
N ALA A 4 50.31 29.14 -27.66
CA ALA A 4 49.48 30.24 -28.13
C ALA A 4 48.34 30.52 -27.16
N ASN A 5 48.53 31.57 -26.36
CA ASN A 5 47.53 32.37 -25.66
C ASN A 5 46.59 33.07 -26.65
N LYS A 6 45.29 33.14 -26.36
CA LYS A 6 44.44 34.21 -26.89
C LYS A 6 43.48 34.76 -25.86
N LYS A 7 43.61 36.05 -25.72
CA LYS A 7 43.09 37.03 -24.79
C LYS A 7 41.56 37.14 -24.70
N VAL A 8 41.18 37.53 -23.52
CA VAL A 8 39.98 38.17 -22.98
C VAL A 8 39.50 39.35 -23.84
N SER A 9 38.19 39.47 -24.02
CA SER A 9 37.53 40.74 -24.32
C SER A 9 36.32 40.92 -23.42
N ALA A 10 36.40 41.96 -22.58
CA ALA A 10 35.32 42.49 -21.78
C ALA A 10 34.55 43.54 -22.58
N SER A 11 33.23 43.57 -22.53
CA SER A 11 32.43 44.72 -22.91
C SER A 11 31.10 44.82 -22.22
N ASN A 12 31.06 45.83 -21.39
CA ASN A 12 30.00 46.82 -21.18
C ASN A 12 28.68 46.42 -20.45
N ARG A 13 28.70 46.91 -19.23
CA ARG A 13 27.49 47.27 -18.40
C ARG A 13 26.78 48.48 -19.07
N LYS A 14 25.45 48.41 -19.14
CA LYS A 14 24.58 49.59 -19.14
C LYS A 14 23.58 49.50 -18.01
N LEU A 15 23.78 50.36 -17.01
CA LEU A 15 22.77 50.75 -16.04
C LEU A 15 21.69 51.58 -16.75
N PHE A 16 20.43 51.27 -16.47
CA PHE A 16 19.33 52.21 -16.66
C PHE A 16 18.66 52.44 -15.31
N ALA A 17 18.92 53.65 -14.79
CA ALA A 17 18.16 54.24 -13.73
C ALA A 17 16.96 54.98 -14.33
N MET A 18 15.76 54.79 -13.80
CA MET A 18 14.65 55.66 -14.14
C MET A 18 13.84 56.01 -12.90
N ASN A 19 13.73 57.33 -12.75
CA ASN A 19 13.27 58.11 -11.64
C ASN A 19 11.83 57.90 -11.22
N LEU A 20 11.63 57.95 -9.89
CA LEU A 20 10.34 58.18 -9.22
C LEU A 20 9.89 59.66 -9.50
N LEU A 21 8.64 59.82 -9.88
CA LEU A 21 7.90 61.08 -9.79
C LEU A 21 6.66 60.85 -8.91
N PHE A 22 6.74 61.37 -7.71
CA PHE A 22 5.60 61.56 -6.78
C PHE A 22 4.78 62.76 -7.25
N LYS A 23 3.44 62.62 -7.33
CA LYS A 23 2.49 63.72 -7.28
C LYS A 23 1.48 63.47 -6.16
N PRO A 24 1.24 64.46 -5.28
CA PRO A 24 0.20 64.36 -4.25
C PRO A 24 -1.15 64.80 -4.83
N ALA A 25 -2.19 64.00 -4.55
CA ALA A 25 -3.57 64.38 -4.83
C ALA A 25 -4.24 64.79 -3.49
N ILE A 26 -4.73 65.99 -3.50
CA ILE A 26 -5.45 66.65 -2.39
C ILE A 26 -6.87 66.08 -2.32
N ALA A 27 -7.25 65.60 -1.13
CA ALA A 27 -8.59 65.11 -0.83
C ALA A 27 -9.50 66.26 -0.37
N PHE A 28 -10.60 66.47 -1.06
CA PHE A 28 -11.72 67.28 -0.59
C PHE A 28 -12.64 66.46 0.33
N PHE A 29 -12.79 66.94 1.55
CA PHE A 29 -13.79 66.47 2.52
C PHE A 29 -15.14 67.10 2.15
N SER A 30 -16.13 66.28 1.83
CA SER A 30 -17.54 66.67 1.79
C SER A 30 -18.31 65.87 2.85
N SER A 31 -18.74 66.53 3.90
CA SER A 31 -19.55 65.95 4.98
C SER A 31 -21.02 65.83 4.49
N TYR A 32 -21.48 64.62 4.33
CA TYR A 32 -22.92 64.32 4.24
C TYR A 32 -23.34 63.59 5.50
N LEU A 33 -24.21 64.27 6.27
CA LEU A 33 -24.91 63.73 7.43
C LEU A 33 -26.04 62.85 6.96
N VAL A 34 -25.93 61.55 7.10
CA VAL A 34 -27.03 60.59 6.80
C VAL A 34 -27.53 60.03 8.13
N LEU A 35 -28.76 60.36 8.45
CA LEU A 35 -29.56 59.79 9.52
C LEU A 35 -29.82 58.32 9.23
N SER A 36 -29.21 57.42 9.99
CA SER A 36 -29.40 55.98 9.87
C SER A 36 -30.58 55.53 10.73
N PHE A 37 -31.63 55.07 10.12
CA PHE A 37 -32.65 54.23 10.77
C PHE A 37 -32.06 52.84 11.03
N SER A 38 -31.89 52.51 12.28
CA SER A 38 -31.43 51.16 12.69
C SER A 38 -32.64 50.22 12.74
N SER A 39 -32.72 49.34 11.76
CA SER A 39 -33.55 48.11 11.83
C SER A 39 -32.72 47.02 12.57
N PRO A 40 -33.32 46.19 13.42
CA PRO A 40 -32.60 45.13 14.06
C PRO A 40 -32.26 44.03 13.05
N VAL A 41 -30.98 43.91 12.70
CA VAL A 41 -30.46 42.76 11.93
C VAL A 41 -30.36 41.59 12.90
N THR A 42 -31.28 40.65 12.74
CA THR A 42 -31.13 39.30 13.32
C THR A 42 -29.89 38.63 12.72
N HIS A 43 -28.82 38.60 13.47
CA HIS A 43 -27.65 37.75 13.15
C HIS A 43 -28.10 36.29 13.18
N LYS A 44 -28.39 35.72 12.02
CA LYS A 44 -28.47 34.32 11.81
C LYS A 44 -26.99 33.82 11.83
N THR A 45 -26.59 33.29 12.96
CA THR A 45 -25.30 32.61 13.08
C THR A 45 -25.32 31.40 12.14
N GLU A 46 -24.81 31.57 10.94
CA GLU A 46 -24.44 30.42 10.11
C GLU A 46 -23.31 29.70 10.87
N ILE A 47 -23.68 28.58 11.48
CA ILE A 47 -22.72 27.60 11.94
C ILE A 47 -22.13 27.04 10.66
N GLU A 48 -21.00 27.60 10.21
CA GLU A 48 -20.11 26.91 9.29
C GLU A 48 -19.74 25.58 9.96
N THR A 49 -20.47 24.54 9.64
CA THR A 49 -20.01 23.17 9.86
C THR A 49 -18.81 23.00 8.93
N SER A 50 -17.66 23.40 9.42
CA SER A 50 -16.37 22.98 8.89
C SER A 50 -16.44 21.46 8.85
N GLN A 51 -16.79 20.90 7.69
CA GLN A 51 -16.49 19.49 7.41
C GLN A 51 -14.98 19.38 7.50
N LYS A 52 -14.52 18.96 8.68
CA LYS A 52 -13.14 18.55 8.91
C LYS A 52 -12.89 17.45 7.89
N ILE A 53 -12.25 17.81 6.76
CA ILE A 53 -11.75 16.83 5.80
C ILE A 53 -10.88 15.91 6.63
N LYS A 54 -11.40 14.72 6.90
CA LYS A 54 -10.75 13.70 7.68
C LYS A 54 -9.58 13.24 6.81
N SER A 55 -8.39 13.82 7.03
CA SER A 55 -7.19 13.37 6.35
C SER A 55 -6.94 11.94 6.81
N SER A 56 -7.39 10.98 6.03
CA SER A 56 -7.11 9.58 6.31
C SER A 56 -5.62 9.36 6.06
N HIS A 57 -4.88 8.99 7.12
CA HIS A 57 -3.49 8.57 6.96
C HIS A 57 -3.40 7.39 5.98
N LYS A 58 -2.32 7.36 5.18
CA LYS A 58 -2.08 6.29 4.22
C LYS A 58 -0.77 5.56 4.48
N ILE A 59 -0.78 4.29 4.13
CA ILE A 59 0.42 3.48 3.91
C ILE A 59 0.43 3.12 2.43
N GLN A 60 1.45 3.57 1.70
CA GLN A 60 1.69 3.18 0.31
C GLN A 60 2.95 2.33 0.24
N ALA A 61 2.80 1.07 -0.14
CA ALA A 61 3.90 0.12 -0.27
C ALA A 61 4.05 -0.35 -1.72
N ALA A 62 5.21 -0.15 -2.33
CA ALA A 62 5.54 -0.73 -3.62
C ALA A 62 6.43 -1.96 -3.41
N ILE A 63 6.03 -3.09 -3.97
CA ILE A 63 6.74 -4.36 -3.92
C ILE A 63 7.39 -4.57 -5.30
N LEU A 64 8.73 -4.63 -5.34
CA LEU A 64 9.51 -4.80 -6.55
C LEU A 64 10.22 -6.15 -6.45
N LEU A 65 9.79 -7.12 -7.26
CA LEU A 65 10.26 -8.50 -7.21
C LEU A 65 11.10 -8.82 -8.43
N ASP A 66 12.30 -9.30 -8.18
CA ASP A 66 13.09 -10.01 -9.17
C ASP A 66 12.36 -11.30 -9.55
N VAL A 67 12.18 -11.51 -10.85
CA VAL A 67 11.56 -12.71 -11.41
C VAL A 67 12.53 -13.43 -12.36
N SER A 68 13.84 -13.24 -12.19
CA SER A 68 14.85 -14.06 -12.85
C SER A 68 14.76 -15.53 -12.44
N ASN A 69 15.43 -16.42 -13.17
CA ASN A 69 15.32 -17.88 -12.97
C ASN A 69 15.70 -18.35 -11.54
N SER A 70 16.59 -17.62 -10.88
CA SER A 70 17.05 -17.96 -9.52
C SER A 70 16.03 -17.64 -8.42
N MET A 71 14.89 -16.98 -8.75
CA MET A 71 13.99 -16.36 -7.77
C MET A 71 12.68 -17.13 -7.51
N ASP A 72 12.55 -18.38 -7.91
CA ASP A 72 11.36 -19.22 -7.65
C ASP A 72 10.96 -19.22 -6.17
N GLY A 73 11.92 -19.43 -5.29
CA GLY A 73 11.67 -19.44 -3.84
C GLY A 73 11.25 -18.09 -3.28
N LEU A 74 11.77 -16.97 -3.82
CA LEU A 74 11.33 -15.62 -3.45
C LEU A 74 9.86 -15.42 -3.81
N ILE A 75 9.45 -15.82 -5.01
CA ILE A 75 8.07 -15.67 -5.47
C ILE A 75 7.12 -16.49 -4.59
N GLU A 76 7.49 -17.72 -4.23
CA GLU A 76 6.69 -18.55 -3.32
C GLU A 76 6.60 -17.93 -1.91
N GLN A 77 7.69 -17.38 -1.38
CA GLN A 77 7.64 -16.64 -0.12
C GLN A 77 6.75 -15.39 -0.23
N ALA A 78 6.84 -14.62 -1.31
CA ALA A 78 6.01 -13.44 -1.53
C ALA A 78 4.51 -13.79 -1.58
N LYS A 79 4.12 -14.88 -2.26
CA LYS A 79 2.74 -15.39 -2.29
C LYS A 79 2.24 -15.74 -0.89
N ALA A 80 3.07 -16.40 -0.09
CA ALA A 80 2.72 -16.77 1.28
C ALA A 80 2.60 -15.56 2.22
N GLN A 81 3.36 -14.49 1.97
CA GLN A 81 3.58 -13.40 2.94
C GLN A 81 2.76 -12.14 2.69
N LEU A 82 2.14 -12.00 1.52
CA LEU A 82 1.32 -10.82 1.19
C LEU A 82 0.33 -10.49 2.33
N TRP A 83 -0.40 -11.49 2.80
CA TRP A 83 -1.43 -11.28 3.80
C TRP A 83 -0.88 -11.03 5.21
N THR A 84 0.33 -11.50 5.50
CA THR A 84 1.05 -11.12 6.72
C THR A 84 1.41 -9.62 6.70
N MET A 85 1.97 -9.15 5.58
CA MET A 85 2.26 -7.72 5.40
C MET A 85 1.00 -6.86 5.54
N VAL A 86 -0.10 -7.27 4.91
CA VAL A 86 -1.40 -6.59 5.00
C VAL A 86 -1.90 -6.55 6.44
N ASN A 87 -1.80 -7.67 7.18
CA ASN A 87 -2.20 -7.73 8.59
C ASN A 87 -1.35 -6.81 9.47
N VAL A 88 -0.03 -6.79 9.27
CA VAL A 88 0.88 -5.91 10.02
C VAL A 88 0.53 -4.44 9.76
N MET A 89 0.38 -4.05 8.49
CA MET A 89 -0.02 -2.69 8.13
C MET A 89 -1.43 -2.34 8.63
N GLY A 90 -2.37 -3.30 8.59
CA GLY A 90 -3.74 -3.12 9.06
C GLY A 90 -3.89 -2.93 10.57
N LYS A 91 -2.89 -3.35 11.36
CA LYS A 91 -2.80 -3.10 12.80
C LYS A 91 -2.25 -1.72 13.13
N ALA A 92 -1.70 -1.00 12.16
CA ALA A 92 -1.19 0.34 12.38
C ALA A 92 -2.31 1.27 12.81
N LYS A 93 -2.03 2.10 13.81
CA LYS A 93 -2.91 3.16 14.30
C LYS A 93 -2.17 4.49 14.25
N CYS A 94 -2.76 5.46 13.59
CA CYS A 94 -2.33 6.85 13.60
C CYS A 94 -3.45 7.68 14.22
N ASN A 95 -3.19 8.31 15.38
CA ASN A 95 -4.21 9.03 16.14
C ASN A 95 -5.48 8.18 16.43
N GLY A 96 -5.31 6.86 16.65
CA GLY A 96 -6.41 5.94 16.93
C GLY A 96 -7.14 5.40 15.68
N GLU A 97 -6.83 5.90 14.49
CA GLU A 97 -7.44 5.46 13.22
C GLU A 97 -6.51 4.52 12.45
N THR A 98 -7.10 3.51 11.79
CA THR A 98 -6.37 2.64 10.86
C THR A 98 -6.12 3.39 9.56
N PRO A 99 -4.86 3.46 9.06
CA PRO A 99 -4.56 4.09 7.78
C PRO A 99 -5.14 3.30 6.61
N GLN A 100 -5.40 3.99 5.50
CA GLN A 100 -5.71 3.34 4.23
C GLN A 100 -4.44 2.68 3.68
N ILE A 101 -4.55 1.43 3.23
CA ILE A 101 -3.43 0.67 2.66
C ILE A 101 -3.59 0.62 1.14
N GLU A 102 -2.54 1.00 0.43
CA GLU A 102 -2.43 0.88 -1.02
C GLU A 102 -1.11 0.17 -1.34
N ILE A 103 -1.19 -0.87 -2.16
CA ILE A 103 -0.01 -1.67 -2.54
C ILE A 103 0.13 -1.67 -4.06
N ALA A 104 1.35 -1.47 -4.54
CA ALA A 104 1.72 -1.62 -5.94
C ALA A 104 2.67 -2.82 -6.12
N LEU A 105 2.67 -3.42 -7.31
CA LEU A 105 3.51 -4.57 -7.64
C LEU A 105 4.22 -4.33 -8.96
N TYR A 106 5.53 -4.56 -8.96
CA TYR A 106 6.39 -4.58 -10.14
C TYR A 106 7.13 -5.91 -10.23
N GLU A 107 7.39 -6.34 -11.45
CA GLU A 107 8.39 -7.37 -11.75
C GLU A 107 9.57 -6.74 -12.51
N TYR A 108 10.76 -7.29 -12.32
CA TYR A 108 11.93 -6.96 -13.11
C TYR A 108 12.81 -8.20 -13.31
N GLY A 109 13.78 -8.13 -14.23
CA GLY A 109 14.67 -9.26 -14.49
C GLY A 109 14.10 -10.35 -15.39
N ARG A 110 13.08 -10.06 -16.21
CA ARG A 110 12.47 -11.02 -17.12
C ARG A 110 12.86 -10.72 -18.57
N ASP A 111 13.39 -11.69 -19.29
CA ASP A 111 13.80 -11.57 -20.72
C ASP A 111 12.71 -11.03 -21.63
N ASN A 112 11.46 -11.41 -21.40
CA ASN A 112 10.34 -11.00 -22.22
C ASN A 112 9.85 -9.58 -21.95
N ASN A 113 10.39 -8.90 -20.93
CA ASN A 113 10.09 -7.51 -20.66
C ASN A 113 10.92 -6.59 -21.58
N ASP A 114 10.42 -5.38 -21.82
CA ASP A 114 11.03 -4.44 -22.75
C ASP A 114 12.42 -3.98 -22.26
N LEU A 115 13.47 -4.30 -23.03
CA LEU A 115 14.85 -3.82 -22.80
C LEU A 115 14.93 -2.28 -22.66
N LYS A 116 14.16 -1.53 -23.47
CA LYS A 116 14.15 -0.05 -23.40
C LYS A 116 13.59 0.47 -22.08
N LYS A 117 12.85 -0.38 -21.37
CA LYS A 117 12.32 -0.13 -20.02
C LYS A 117 13.11 -0.88 -18.93
N GLY A 118 14.34 -1.28 -19.23
CA GLY A 118 15.22 -1.96 -18.27
C GLY A 118 14.67 -3.28 -17.76
N TYR A 119 13.96 -4.05 -18.61
CA TYR A 119 13.28 -5.30 -18.23
C TYR A 119 12.28 -5.18 -17.08
N VAL A 120 11.75 -3.96 -16.86
CA VAL A 120 10.81 -3.63 -15.79
C VAL A 120 9.38 -3.61 -16.32
N LYS A 121 8.46 -4.14 -15.51
CA LYS A 121 7.02 -4.09 -15.80
C LYS A 121 6.22 -3.77 -14.55
N GLN A 122 5.36 -2.76 -14.64
CA GLN A 122 4.33 -2.53 -13.64
C GLN A 122 3.23 -3.58 -13.79
N ILE A 123 3.10 -4.45 -12.79
CA ILE A 123 2.06 -5.50 -12.76
C ILE A 123 0.76 -4.93 -12.21
N MET A 124 0.85 -4.06 -11.19
CA MET A 124 -0.28 -3.40 -10.55
C MET A 124 0.13 -2.02 -10.04
N PRO A 125 -0.60 -0.95 -10.40
CA PRO A 125 -0.45 0.36 -9.74
C PRO A 125 -0.95 0.29 -8.30
N PHE A 126 -0.83 1.37 -7.53
CA PHE A 126 -1.40 1.43 -6.18
C PHE A 126 -2.88 1.04 -6.19
N THR A 127 -3.20 0.07 -5.36
CA THR A 127 -4.55 -0.47 -5.24
C THR A 127 -4.86 -0.87 -3.81
N SER A 128 -6.12 -0.75 -3.41
CA SER A 128 -6.71 -1.37 -2.22
C SER A 128 -7.47 -2.66 -2.56
N ASP A 129 -7.57 -3.04 -3.85
CA ASP A 129 -8.14 -4.31 -4.30
C ASP A 129 -7.14 -5.45 -4.09
N LEU A 130 -7.11 -5.96 -2.85
CA LEU A 130 -6.14 -6.96 -2.40
C LEU A 130 -6.33 -8.32 -3.07
N ASP A 131 -7.54 -8.64 -3.53
CA ASP A 131 -7.80 -9.90 -4.25
C ASP A 131 -7.18 -9.87 -5.64
N ASN A 132 -7.32 -8.76 -6.35
CA ASN A 132 -6.70 -8.59 -7.64
C ASN A 132 -5.16 -8.55 -7.52
N LEU A 133 -4.64 -7.86 -6.50
CA LEU A 133 -3.21 -7.87 -6.20
C LEU A 133 -2.69 -9.29 -5.92
N SER A 134 -3.40 -10.06 -5.08
CA SER A 134 -3.08 -11.45 -4.78
C SER A 134 -3.10 -12.30 -6.06
N GLN A 135 -4.12 -12.15 -6.91
CA GLN A 135 -4.20 -12.86 -8.18
C GLN A 135 -2.98 -12.56 -9.07
N LYS A 136 -2.60 -11.29 -9.19
CA LYS A 136 -1.44 -10.89 -9.99
C LYS A 136 -0.14 -11.48 -9.45
N LEU A 137 0.03 -11.48 -8.13
CA LEU A 137 1.19 -12.11 -7.49
C LEU A 137 1.24 -13.62 -7.76
N PHE A 138 0.10 -14.32 -7.69
CA PHE A 138 0.02 -15.75 -7.99
C PHE A 138 0.28 -16.08 -9.48
N GLN A 139 0.08 -15.12 -10.38
CA GLN A 139 0.39 -15.26 -11.81
C GLN A 139 1.87 -15.03 -12.14
N LEU A 140 2.68 -14.54 -11.20
CA LEU A 140 4.11 -14.38 -11.43
C LEU A 140 4.78 -15.75 -11.60
N THR A 141 5.65 -15.80 -12.58
CA THR A 141 6.54 -16.94 -12.87
C THR A 141 7.93 -16.38 -13.10
N THR A 142 8.96 -17.19 -12.91
CA THR A 142 10.34 -16.80 -13.17
C THR A 142 10.72 -17.06 -14.64
N ASN A 143 11.64 -16.24 -15.15
CA ASN A 143 12.27 -16.41 -16.45
C ASN A 143 13.54 -15.54 -16.47
N GLY A 144 14.64 -16.01 -17.08
CA GLY A 144 15.92 -15.31 -17.11
C GLY A 144 15.88 -13.91 -17.70
N GLY A 145 16.80 -13.05 -17.29
CA GLY A 145 16.94 -11.68 -17.78
C GLY A 145 18.00 -10.89 -17.04
N GLU A 146 18.15 -9.63 -17.40
CA GLU A 146 19.04 -8.66 -16.74
C GLU A 146 18.29 -7.92 -15.64
N GLU A 147 18.86 -7.83 -14.45
CA GLU A 147 18.19 -7.36 -13.23
C GLU A 147 18.58 -5.91 -12.90
N TYR A 148 17.90 -4.94 -13.52
CA TYR A 148 18.22 -3.52 -13.36
C TYR A 148 17.50 -2.89 -12.16
N CYS A 149 18.06 -3.11 -10.96
CA CYS A 149 17.52 -2.61 -9.69
C CYS A 149 17.32 -1.09 -9.68
N GLY A 150 18.30 -0.31 -10.17
CA GLY A 150 18.17 1.13 -10.27
C GLY A 150 17.01 1.56 -11.16
N TYR A 151 16.76 0.84 -12.26
CA TYR A 151 15.69 1.14 -13.21
C TYR A 151 14.32 0.88 -12.60
N VAL A 152 14.09 -0.27 -11.94
CA VAL A 152 12.77 -0.59 -11.36
C VAL A 152 12.40 0.38 -10.24
N ILE A 153 13.38 0.83 -9.44
CA ILE A 153 13.15 1.84 -8.41
C ILE A 153 12.79 3.19 -9.05
N HIS A 154 13.57 3.63 -10.04
CA HIS A 154 13.28 4.86 -10.80
C HIS A 154 11.87 4.82 -11.41
N SER A 155 11.50 3.74 -12.10
CA SER A 155 10.17 3.56 -12.68
C SER A 155 9.08 3.63 -11.61
N SER A 156 9.22 2.90 -10.51
CA SER A 156 8.23 2.90 -9.43
C SER A 156 8.08 4.28 -8.77
N LEU A 157 9.16 5.03 -8.64
CA LEU A 157 9.12 6.39 -8.12
C LEU A 157 8.40 7.38 -9.05
N ASN A 158 8.49 7.21 -10.37
CA ASN A 158 7.99 8.17 -11.36
C ASN A 158 6.64 7.78 -11.98
N GLU A 159 6.31 6.49 -12.06
CA GLU A 159 5.06 6.01 -12.65
C GLU A 159 3.92 5.89 -11.62
N LEU A 160 4.24 5.63 -10.34
CA LEU A 160 3.24 5.51 -9.28
C LEU A 160 2.77 6.87 -8.78
N SER A 161 1.47 6.95 -8.47
CA SER A 161 0.84 8.13 -7.86
C SER A 161 1.11 8.16 -6.35
N TRP A 162 2.35 8.46 -5.99
CA TRP A 162 2.73 8.64 -4.59
C TRP A 162 2.02 9.83 -3.96
N ASP A 163 1.47 9.63 -2.76
CA ASP A 163 0.84 10.70 -2.00
C ASP A 163 1.87 11.77 -1.60
N THR A 164 1.48 13.04 -1.68
CA THR A 164 2.38 14.17 -1.39
C THR A 164 2.45 14.52 0.10
N THR A 165 1.55 13.96 0.92
CA THR A 165 1.48 14.21 2.36
C THR A 165 2.68 13.58 3.07
N SER A 166 3.45 14.39 3.79
CA SER A 166 4.69 13.95 4.45
C SER A 166 4.45 13.03 5.65
N SER A 167 3.26 13.08 6.27
CA SER A 167 2.88 12.20 7.38
C SER A 167 2.43 10.80 6.93
N ASN A 168 2.29 10.55 5.64
CA ASN A 168 1.96 9.24 5.10
C ASN A 168 3.21 8.37 5.00
N TYR A 169 3.07 7.10 5.39
CA TYR A 169 4.15 6.12 5.27
C TYR A 169 4.23 5.61 3.84
N LYS A 170 5.32 5.97 3.14
CA LYS A 170 5.60 5.61 1.75
C LYS A 170 6.84 4.77 1.69
N VAL A 171 6.75 3.55 1.17
CA VAL A 171 7.83 2.58 1.25
C VAL A 171 7.95 1.74 -0.03
N ILE A 172 9.18 1.46 -0.42
CA ILE A 172 9.55 0.48 -1.44
C ILE A 172 10.24 -0.68 -0.75
N PHE A 173 9.86 -1.91 -1.10
CA PHE A 173 10.58 -3.14 -0.82
C PHE A 173 11.07 -3.71 -2.15
N ILE A 174 12.39 -3.78 -2.35
CA ILE A 174 12.99 -4.42 -3.51
C ILE A 174 13.75 -5.66 -3.09
N SER A 175 13.52 -6.78 -3.78
CA SER A 175 14.15 -8.08 -3.48
C SER A 175 14.75 -8.70 -4.74
N GLY A 176 15.96 -9.25 -4.62
CA GLY A 176 16.71 -9.91 -5.71
C GLY A 176 18.08 -10.38 -5.23
N ASN A 177 18.92 -10.88 -6.14
CA ASN A 177 20.23 -11.48 -5.78
C ASN A 177 21.40 -11.09 -6.68
N GLU A 178 21.17 -10.34 -7.77
CA GLU A 178 22.24 -9.91 -8.67
C GLU A 178 22.88 -8.57 -8.23
N ASP A 179 23.97 -8.16 -8.89
CA ASP A 179 24.65 -6.90 -8.56
C ASP A 179 23.70 -5.70 -8.74
N PHE A 180 23.52 -4.96 -7.67
CA PHE A 180 22.60 -3.81 -7.59
C PHE A 180 22.98 -2.68 -8.55
N LEU A 181 24.22 -2.64 -9.01
CA LEU A 181 24.74 -1.59 -9.91
C LEU A 181 24.50 -1.89 -11.39
N GLN A 182 23.86 -2.99 -11.73
CA GLN A 182 23.54 -3.32 -13.12
C GLN A 182 22.63 -2.25 -13.76
N GLY A 183 22.81 -2.06 -15.06
CA GLY A 183 22.02 -1.12 -15.86
C GLY A 183 22.56 0.32 -15.84
N ASN A 184 21.82 1.22 -16.49
CA ASN A 184 22.26 2.60 -16.73
C ASN A 184 21.65 3.64 -15.77
N ILE A 185 20.74 3.23 -14.89
CA ILE A 185 20.17 4.09 -13.84
C ILE A 185 20.94 3.87 -12.55
N SER A 186 21.69 4.87 -12.11
CA SER A 186 22.49 4.77 -10.91
C SER A 186 21.65 4.76 -9.63
N TYR A 187 22.11 4.02 -8.60
CA TYR A 187 21.49 4.03 -7.29
C TYR A 187 21.44 5.45 -6.66
N SER A 188 22.42 6.30 -6.95
CA SER A 188 22.46 7.68 -6.43
C SER A 188 21.32 8.54 -6.99
N LEU A 189 20.92 8.33 -8.25
CA LEU A 189 19.72 8.97 -8.81
C LEU A 189 18.46 8.47 -8.09
N ALA A 190 18.31 7.15 -7.97
CA ALA A 190 17.18 6.55 -7.25
C ALA A 190 17.08 7.05 -5.80
N CYS A 191 18.22 7.19 -5.08
CA CYS A 191 18.27 7.82 -3.75
C CYS A 191 17.74 9.23 -3.72
N THR A 192 18.19 10.05 -4.68
CA THR A 192 17.79 11.46 -4.77
C THR A 192 16.30 11.61 -5.02
N GLU A 193 15.75 10.80 -5.91
CA GLU A 193 14.33 10.78 -6.23
C GLU A 193 13.48 10.27 -5.05
N ALA A 194 13.90 9.20 -4.38
CA ALA A 194 13.23 8.68 -3.20
C ALA A 194 13.14 9.73 -2.08
N LYS A 195 14.27 10.38 -1.77
CA LYS A 195 14.31 11.48 -0.78
C LYS A 195 13.39 12.63 -1.14
N LYS A 196 13.39 13.06 -2.40
CA LYS A 196 12.54 14.16 -2.90
C LYS A 196 11.06 13.84 -2.72
N LYS A 197 10.65 12.58 -2.88
CA LYS A 197 9.26 12.12 -2.73
C LYS A 197 8.93 11.71 -1.29
N GLY A 198 9.92 11.66 -0.38
CA GLY A 198 9.75 11.15 0.98
C GLY A 198 9.41 9.66 1.00
N VAL A 199 9.93 8.89 0.05
CA VAL A 199 9.75 7.43 -0.05
C VAL A 199 10.95 6.73 0.58
N ILE A 200 10.71 5.80 1.48
CA ILE A 200 11.74 4.96 2.08
C ILE A 200 12.00 3.76 1.17
N VAL A 201 13.26 3.41 0.94
CA VAL A 201 13.62 2.25 0.11
C VAL A 201 14.33 1.21 0.95
N ASN A 202 13.74 0.03 1.07
CA ASN A 202 14.32 -1.13 1.75
C ASN A 202 14.79 -2.14 0.72
N THR A 203 16.01 -2.62 0.90
CA THR A 203 16.64 -3.61 0.03
C THR A 203 16.75 -4.94 0.74
N ILE A 204 16.35 -6.02 0.06
CA ILE A 204 16.29 -7.39 0.58
C ILE A 204 17.08 -8.30 -0.35
N TYR A 205 18.29 -8.65 0.06
CA TYR A 205 19.13 -9.55 -0.72
C TYR A 205 18.71 -11.01 -0.51
N CYS A 206 18.51 -11.73 -1.60
CA CYS A 206 18.14 -13.14 -1.61
C CYS A 206 19.39 -14.00 -1.61
N GLY A 207 20.04 -14.18 -0.44
CA GLY A 207 21.29 -14.91 -0.28
C GLY A 207 22.04 -14.55 1.00
N ASP A 208 23.35 -14.82 1.00
CA ASP A 208 24.23 -14.49 2.12
C ASP A 208 24.43 -12.97 2.26
N ARG A 209 24.45 -12.47 3.51
CA ARG A 209 24.56 -11.04 3.79
C ARG A 209 25.85 -10.42 3.25
N LEU A 210 26.98 -11.11 3.37
CA LEU A 210 28.27 -10.59 2.90
C LEU A 210 28.30 -10.56 1.37
N GLN A 211 27.65 -11.53 0.73
CA GLN A 211 27.46 -11.50 -0.72
C GLN A 211 26.62 -10.28 -1.10
N GLY A 212 25.48 -10.02 -0.47
CA GLY A 212 24.64 -8.85 -0.75
C GLY A 212 25.38 -7.51 -0.56
N ILE A 213 26.34 -7.42 0.36
CA ILE A 213 27.21 -6.25 0.49
C ILE A 213 28.18 -6.14 -0.71
N ARG A 214 28.77 -7.26 -1.16
CA ARG A 214 29.63 -7.28 -2.36
C ARG A 214 28.87 -6.92 -3.62
N GLU A 215 27.58 -7.33 -3.70
CA GLU A 215 26.63 -6.98 -4.78
C GLU A 215 25.92 -5.62 -4.53
N HIS A 216 26.44 -4.78 -3.65
CA HIS A 216 26.07 -3.38 -3.42
C HIS A 216 24.66 -3.12 -2.90
N TRP A 217 23.94 -4.13 -2.38
CA TRP A 217 22.56 -4.00 -1.89
C TRP A 217 22.41 -3.08 -0.67
N ASN A 218 23.47 -2.90 0.12
CA ASN A 218 23.45 -1.99 1.26
C ASN A 218 23.40 -0.52 0.87
N LEU A 219 23.91 -0.13 -0.31
CA LEU A 219 24.08 1.27 -0.69
C LEU A 219 22.75 2.03 -0.74
N LEU A 220 21.71 1.47 -1.34
CA LEU A 220 20.43 2.15 -1.44
C LEU A 220 19.63 2.11 -0.12
N GLY A 221 19.70 1.04 0.65
CA GLY A 221 19.14 0.98 1.99
C GLY A 221 19.64 2.13 2.86
N GLU A 222 20.94 2.39 2.85
CA GLU A 222 21.56 3.47 3.59
C GLU A 222 21.12 4.86 3.09
N CYS A 223 21.23 5.11 1.79
CA CYS A 223 20.90 6.41 1.22
C CYS A 223 19.41 6.66 1.07
N GLY A 224 18.58 5.61 0.95
CA GLY A 224 17.12 5.66 0.85
C GLY A 224 16.40 5.86 2.18
N ASN A 225 17.12 6.10 3.27
CA ASN A 225 16.56 6.18 4.64
C ASN A 225 15.83 4.90 5.07
N GLY A 226 16.16 3.79 4.45
CA GLY A 226 15.59 2.47 4.67
C GLY A 226 16.54 1.53 5.39
N SER A 227 16.38 0.25 5.12
CA SER A 227 17.15 -0.83 5.71
C SER A 227 17.66 -1.78 4.63
N PHE A 228 18.85 -2.31 4.84
CA PHE A 228 19.36 -3.45 4.10
C PHE A 228 19.25 -4.71 4.96
N THR A 229 18.64 -5.74 4.41
CA THR A 229 18.59 -7.06 5.02
C THR A 229 18.83 -8.16 3.99
N ASN A 230 18.94 -9.40 4.45
CA ASN A 230 19.05 -10.56 3.59
C ASN A 230 18.10 -11.67 4.06
N ILE A 231 17.68 -12.49 3.11
CA ILE A 231 16.85 -13.67 3.37
C ILE A 231 17.43 -14.90 2.69
N ASN A 232 17.06 -16.08 3.19
CA ASN A 232 17.23 -17.31 2.42
C ASN A 232 16.01 -17.49 1.50
N SER A 233 16.17 -17.26 0.19
CA SER A 233 15.10 -17.41 -0.80
C SER A 233 14.58 -18.85 -0.91
N ASP A 234 15.43 -19.85 -0.62
CA ASP A 234 15.07 -21.26 -0.67
C ASP A 234 14.39 -21.77 0.61
N ALA A 235 14.33 -20.93 1.65
CA ALA A 235 13.61 -21.28 2.86
C ALA A 235 12.10 -21.41 2.55
N LYS A 236 11.52 -22.52 3.03
CA LYS A 236 10.07 -22.68 2.94
C LYS A 236 9.38 -21.57 3.73
N PRO A 237 8.26 -21.03 3.22
CA PRO A 237 7.42 -20.11 3.98
C PRO A 237 7.12 -20.68 5.37
N GLU A 238 7.19 -19.83 6.39
CA GLU A 238 6.93 -20.28 7.76
C GLU A 238 5.50 -20.80 7.88
N ASP A 239 5.35 -21.99 8.42
CA ASP A 239 4.05 -22.57 8.79
C ASP A 239 4.13 -23.05 10.26
N ILE A 240 3.49 -22.30 11.15
CA ILE A 240 3.34 -22.67 12.56
C ILE A 240 1.90 -23.08 12.76
N PRO A 241 1.59 -24.39 12.73
CA PRO A 241 0.24 -24.87 12.97
C PRO A 241 -0.27 -24.47 14.35
N THR A 242 -1.52 -24.00 14.41
CA THR A 242 -2.14 -23.63 15.67
C THR A 242 -3.47 -24.36 15.87
N PRO A 243 -3.93 -24.57 17.13
CA PRO A 243 -5.23 -25.16 17.39
C PRO A 243 -6.41 -24.29 16.91
N TYR A 244 -6.14 -23.05 16.50
CA TYR A 244 -7.17 -22.06 16.09
C TYR A 244 -7.42 -22.05 14.59
N ASP A 245 -6.49 -22.58 13.78
CA ASP A 245 -6.49 -22.40 12.32
C ASP A 245 -7.74 -22.98 11.65
N SER A 246 -8.18 -24.16 12.05
CA SER A 246 -9.38 -24.79 11.47
C SER A 246 -10.66 -23.99 11.76
N THR A 247 -10.76 -23.40 12.95
CA THR A 247 -11.87 -22.51 13.30
C THR A 247 -11.84 -21.24 12.46
N LEU A 248 -10.67 -20.63 12.27
CA LEU A 248 -10.53 -19.43 11.45
C LEU A 248 -10.89 -19.66 9.97
N ILE A 249 -10.52 -20.82 9.42
CA ILE A 249 -10.93 -21.23 8.05
C ILE A 249 -12.45 -21.41 7.98
N THR A 250 -13.07 -22.05 8.97
CA THR A 250 -14.53 -22.22 9.02
C THR A 250 -15.24 -20.86 9.10
N LEU A 251 -14.73 -19.94 9.91
CA LEU A 251 -15.28 -18.59 10.03
C LEU A 251 -15.09 -17.79 8.73
N ASN A 252 -13.96 -17.96 8.01
CA ASN A 252 -13.79 -17.36 6.70
C ASN A 252 -14.86 -17.82 5.70
N ASN A 253 -15.21 -19.11 5.70
CA ASN A 253 -16.26 -19.63 4.84
C ASN A 253 -17.64 -19.04 5.19
N LYS A 254 -17.93 -18.87 6.48
CA LYS A 254 -19.16 -18.17 6.93
C LYS A 254 -19.11 -16.69 6.51
N LEU A 255 -17.97 -16.02 6.67
CA LEU A 255 -17.76 -14.62 6.24
C LEU A 255 -18.05 -14.46 4.75
N ASN A 256 -17.56 -15.38 3.91
CA ASN A 256 -17.82 -15.40 2.47
C ASN A 256 -19.33 -15.46 2.14
N GLY A 257 -20.13 -16.13 2.93
CA GLY A 257 -21.59 -16.19 2.80
C GLY A 257 -22.30 -14.86 3.07
N THR A 258 -21.62 -13.86 3.61
CA THR A 258 -22.21 -12.56 3.93
C THR A 258 -22.09 -11.53 2.80
N TYR A 259 -21.23 -11.76 1.80
CA TYR A 259 -21.03 -10.85 0.68
C TYR A 259 -22.14 -11.00 -0.36
N ILE A 260 -22.74 -9.89 -0.77
CA ILE A 260 -23.78 -9.79 -1.80
C ILE A 260 -23.20 -9.01 -2.97
N TYR A 261 -22.88 -9.68 -4.06
CA TYR A 261 -22.33 -9.00 -5.23
C TYR A 261 -23.37 -8.14 -5.92
N TYR A 262 -22.93 -7.00 -6.50
CA TYR A 262 -23.71 -6.11 -7.34
C TYR A 262 -22.83 -5.46 -8.41
N GLY A 263 -23.46 -4.87 -9.43
CA GLY A 263 -22.78 -4.23 -10.53
C GLY A 263 -22.21 -5.24 -11.55
N ALA A 264 -21.80 -4.74 -12.72
CA ALA A 264 -21.38 -5.58 -13.85
C ALA A 264 -20.19 -6.53 -13.51
N ALA A 265 -19.24 -6.07 -12.70
CA ALA A 265 -18.09 -6.85 -12.28
C ALA A 265 -18.31 -7.68 -11.00
N GLY A 266 -19.42 -7.47 -10.29
CA GLY A 266 -19.61 -7.98 -8.93
C GLY A 266 -19.54 -9.49 -8.82
N ARG A 267 -20.16 -10.22 -9.76
CA ARG A 267 -20.10 -11.68 -9.78
C ARG A 267 -18.66 -12.19 -9.93
N GLY A 268 -17.92 -11.67 -10.91
CA GLY A 268 -16.53 -12.08 -11.14
C GLY A 268 -15.61 -11.73 -9.94
N LYS A 269 -15.84 -10.61 -9.27
CA LYS A 269 -15.10 -10.23 -8.05
C LYS A 269 -15.41 -11.17 -6.89
N LYS A 270 -16.66 -11.60 -6.74
CA LYS A 270 -17.05 -12.60 -5.74
C LYS A 270 -16.41 -13.96 -6.00
N GLU A 271 -16.36 -14.40 -7.27
CA GLU A 271 -15.68 -15.62 -7.67
C GLU A 271 -14.17 -15.52 -7.43
N LEU A 272 -13.56 -14.39 -7.77
CA LEU A 272 -12.14 -14.11 -7.48
C LEU A 272 -11.82 -14.19 -5.99
N GLN A 273 -12.67 -13.61 -5.12
CA GLN A 273 -12.51 -13.71 -3.66
C GLN A 273 -12.40 -15.18 -3.21
N GLY A 274 -13.29 -16.05 -3.70
CA GLY A 274 -13.26 -17.49 -3.39
C GLY A 274 -12.01 -18.18 -3.92
N SER A 275 -11.64 -17.93 -5.17
CA SER A 275 -10.44 -18.50 -5.80
C SER A 275 -9.16 -18.09 -5.06
N MET A 276 -9.09 -16.86 -4.55
CA MET A 276 -7.93 -16.42 -3.77
C MET A 276 -7.90 -17.02 -2.37
N ASP A 277 -9.03 -17.34 -1.76
CA ASP A 277 -9.07 -18.11 -0.51
C ASP A 277 -8.46 -19.50 -0.71
N GLU A 278 -8.85 -20.20 -1.78
CA GLU A 278 -8.33 -21.53 -2.13
C GLU A 278 -6.84 -21.48 -2.50
N ALA A 279 -6.43 -20.51 -3.32
CA ALA A 279 -5.04 -20.34 -3.73
C ALA A 279 -4.11 -20.11 -2.54
N ASN A 280 -4.47 -19.21 -1.63
CA ASN A 280 -3.66 -18.95 -0.44
C ASN A 280 -3.62 -20.17 0.50
N LEU A 281 -4.72 -20.91 0.64
CA LEU A 281 -4.75 -22.13 1.44
C LEU A 281 -3.90 -23.24 0.81
N SER A 282 -3.77 -23.27 -0.53
CA SER A 282 -2.94 -24.26 -1.23
C SER A 282 -1.44 -24.02 -1.07
N VAL A 283 -1.00 -22.75 -0.85
CA VAL A 283 0.40 -22.46 -0.51
C VAL A 283 0.76 -23.08 0.83
N ASN A 284 0.05 -22.70 1.87
CA ASN A 284 0.08 -23.34 3.18
C ASN A 284 -1.11 -22.85 4.03
N LYS A 285 -1.37 -23.55 5.14
CA LYS A 285 -2.47 -23.21 6.04
C LYS A 285 -2.32 -21.83 6.69
N TYR A 286 -1.08 -21.43 6.96
CA TYR A 286 -0.74 -20.15 7.57
C TYR A 286 -1.14 -18.97 6.67
N ALA A 287 -0.83 -19.03 5.36
CA ALA A 287 -1.21 -18.01 4.38
C ALA A 287 -2.73 -17.88 4.25
N GLY A 288 -3.45 -19.01 4.14
CA GLY A 288 -4.91 -19.01 4.09
C GLY A 288 -5.57 -18.39 5.34
N VAL A 289 -5.04 -18.70 6.53
CA VAL A 289 -5.54 -18.11 7.79
C VAL A 289 -5.21 -16.63 7.90
N ASN A 290 -4.02 -16.20 7.50
CA ASN A 290 -3.66 -14.77 7.51
C ASN A 290 -4.55 -13.95 6.58
N ARG A 291 -4.92 -14.51 5.42
CA ARG A 291 -5.92 -13.90 4.54
C ARG A 291 -7.30 -13.79 5.23
N ALA A 292 -7.76 -14.84 5.89
CA ALA A 292 -9.03 -14.82 6.65
C ALA A 292 -9.03 -13.72 7.72
N VAL A 293 -7.92 -13.54 8.43
CA VAL A 293 -7.74 -12.49 9.44
C VAL A 293 -7.78 -11.10 8.80
N SER A 294 -7.10 -10.89 7.64
CA SER A 294 -7.16 -9.62 6.90
C SER A 294 -8.59 -9.25 6.50
N LYS A 295 -9.37 -10.22 6.02
CA LYS A 295 -10.78 -10.04 5.61
C LYS A 295 -11.70 -9.68 6.77
N ALA A 296 -11.32 -9.97 7.99
CA ALA A 296 -12.09 -9.59 9.18
C ALA A 296 -11.95 -8.11 9.56
N SER A 297 -11.12 -7.34 8.87
CA SER A 297 -10.95 -5.90 9.06
C SER A 297 -11.60 -5.12 7.93
N SER A 298 -12.78 -4.54 8.15
CA SER A 298 -13.48 -3.72 7.15
C SER A 298 -12.69 -2.47 6.72
N LYS A 299 -11.71 -2.03 7.51
CA LYS A 299 -10.82 -0.91 7.15
C LYS A 299 -9.71 -1.33 6.18
N THR A 300 -9.24 -2.58 6.30
CA THR A 300 -8.15 -3.13 5.48
C THR A 300 -8.69 -3.81 4.23
N TYR A 301 -9.83 -4.49 4.34
CA TYR A 301 -10.45 -5.25 3.28
C TYR A 301 -11.88 -4.75 3.06
N ASN A 302 -12.02 -3.77 2.16
CA ASN A 302 -13.28 -3.14 1.78
C ASN A 302 -13.60 -3.44 0.33
N ASN A 303 -14.82 -3.86 0.06
CA ASN A 303 -15.30 -4.28 -1.24
C ASN A 303 -16.53 -3.49 -1.71
N SER A 304 -16.68 -2.25 -1.25
CA SER A 304 -17.84 -1.38 -1.55
C SER A 304 -18.10 -1.21 -3.05
N SER A 305 -17.10 -1.39 -3.90
CA SER A 305 -17.26 -1.33 -5.36
C SER A 305 -18.06 -2.48 -5.97
N TRP A 306 -18.22 -3.60 -5.25
CA TRP A 306 -18.90 -4.79 -5.75
C TRP A 306 -19.73 -5.57 -4.72
N ASP A 307 -19.54 -5.31 -3.44
CA ASP A 307 -20.30 -5.92 -2.34
C ASP A 307 -21.31 -4.92 -1.76
N LEU A 308 -22.57 -5.29 -1.79
CA LEU A 308 -23.67 -4.42 -1.40
C LEU A 308 -23.70 -4.10 0.09
N VAL A 309 -23.14 -4.99 0.94
CA VAL A 309 -23.06 -4.77 2.38
C VAL A 309 -22.05 -3.67 2.69
N ASP A 310 -20.83 -3.75 2.13
CA ASP A 310 -19.82 -2.72 2.31
C ASP A 310 -20.24 -1.40 1.63
N ALA A 311 -20.88 -1.47 0.45
CA ALA A 311 -21.38 -0.30 -0.26
C ALA A 311 -22.44 0.45 0.54
N LYS A 312 -23.31 -0.25 1.27
CA LYS A 312 -24.34 0.38 2.12
C LYS A 312 -23.74 1.08 3.34
N ASP A 313 -22.63 0.60 3.84
CA ASP A 313 -21.91 1.26 4.95
C ASP A 313 -21.33 2.62 4.50
N GLU A 314 -20.89 2.74 3.25
CA GLU A 314 -20.38 3.98 2.65
C GLU A 314 -21.48 4.90 2.14
N ASP A 315 -22.49 4.35 1.47
CA ASP A 315 -23.63 5.09 0.90
C ASP A 315 -24.96 4.49 1.35
N LYS A 316 -25.61 5.13 2.29
CA LYS A 316 -26.92 4.70 2.82
C LYS A 316 -28.03 4.62 1.75
N ASN A 317 -27.87 5.31 0.63
CA ASN A 317 -28.82 5.35 -0.47
C ASN A 317 -28.42 4.44 -1.64
N ILE A 318 -27.45 3.56 -1.48
CA ILE A 318 -26.96 2.69 -2.55
C ILE A 318 -28.06 1.86 -3.20
N LEU A 319 -29.05 1.40 -2.41
CA LEU A 319 -30.17 0.59 -2.89
C LEU A 319 -31.07 1.33 -3.92
N ASP A 320 -31.02 2.65 -3.97
CA ASP A 320 -31.72 3.46 -4.97
C ASP A 320 -30.96 3.59 -6.29
N LYS A 321 -29.69 3.23 -6.29
CA LYS A 321 -28.74 3.48 -7.39
C LYS A 321 -28.33 2.22 -8.13
N ILE A 322 -28.54 1.03 -7.54
CA ILE A 322 -28.10 -0.23 -8.14
C ILE A 322 -29.05 -0.74 -9.21
N ASP A 323 -28.50 -1.40 -10.23
CA ASP A 323 -29.29 -2.21 -11.17
C ASP A 323 -29.57 -3.60 -10.55
N LEU A 324 -30.83 -3.86 -10.21
CA LEU A 324 -31.29 -5.11 -9.62
C LEU A 324 -30.95 -6.34 -10.48
N LYS A 325 -30.80 -6.18 -11.81
CA LYS A 325 -30.41 -7.28 -12.72
C LYS A 325 -29.02 -7.81 -12.44
N THR A 326 -28.16 -7.01 -11.80
CA THR A 326 -26.78 -7.38 -11.46
C THR A 326 -26.63 -8.14 -10.14
N LEU A 327 -27.71 -8.23 -9.36
CA LEU A 327 -27.74 -8.95 -8.10
C LEU A 327 -27.78 -10.48 -8.30
N PRO A 328 -27.48 -11.29 -7.25
CA PRO A 328 -27.77 -12.71 -7.24
C PRO A 328 -29.23 -13.02 -7.63
N ASP A 329 -29.48 -14.11 -8.34
CA ASP A 329 -30.80 -14.45 -8.87
C ASP A 329 -31.91 -14.46 -7.80
N SER A 330 -31.57 -14.92 -6.59
CA SER A 330 -32.50 -14.94 -5.44
C SER A 330 -32.92 -13.55 -4.96
N LEU A 331 -32.19 -12.49 -5.37
CA LEU A 331 -32.42 -11.12 -4.93
C LEU A 331 -33.01 -10.22 -6.03
N LYS A 332 -32.93 -10.62 -7.30
CA LYS A 332 -33.41 -9.80 -8.45
C LYS A 332 -34.86 -9.39 -8.39
N THR A 333 -35.71 -10.23 -7.77
CA THR A 333 -37.16 -10.00 -7.63
C THR A 333 -37.56 -9.30 -6.35
N LYS A 334 -36.61 -8.96 -5.48
CA LYS A 334 -36.88 -8.31 -4.19
C LYS A 334 -37.11 -6.81 -4.38
N ASN A 335 -38.06 -6.26 -3.66
CA ASN A 335 -38.24 -4.82 -3.57
C ASN A 335 -37.19 -4.20 -2.62
N LYS A 336 -37.09 -2.85 -2.62
CA LYS A 336 -36.12 -2.11 -1.81
C LYS A 336 -36.19 -2.46 -0.32
N GLN A 337 -37.39 -2.53 0.25
CA GLN A 337 -37.55 -2.85 1.68
C GLN A 337 -37.05 -4.25 2.02
N GLN A 338 -37.35 -5.24 1.17
CA GLN A 338 -36.87 -6.62 1.32
C GLN A 338 -35.34 -6.69 1.21
N LEU A 339 -34.74 -5.97 0.23
CA LEU A 339 -33.30 -5.89 0.08
C LEU A 339 -32.66 -5.25 1.30
N GLU A 340 -33.25 -4.19 1.82
CA GLU A 340 -32.77 -3.51 3.02
C GLU A 340 -32.71 -4.43 4.24
N VAL A 341 -33.76 -5.22 4.46
CA VAL A 341 -33.79 -6.23 5.53
C VAL A 341 -32.67 -7.25 5.35
N ILE A 342 -32.51 -7.79 4.12
CA ILE A 342 -31.48 -8.80 3.82
C ILE A 342 -30.08 -8.23 4.03
N VAL A 343 -29.81 -7.03 3.49
CA VAL A 343 -28.48 -6.40 3.62
C VAL A 343 -28.15 -6.09 5.07
N ASN A 344 -29.11 -5.59 5.86
CA ASN A 344 -28.91 -5.36 7.29
C ASN A 344 -28.65 -6.66 8.06
N GLN A 345 -29.37 -7.73 7.74
CA GLN A 345 -29.13 -9.04 8.33
C GLN A 345 -27.70 -9.54 8.02
N LYS A 346 -27.26 -9.41 6.74
CA LYS A 346 -25.91 -9.81 6.33
C LYS A 346 -24.81 -8.93 6.95
N SER A 347 -25.06 -7.64 7.15
CA SER A 347 -24.16 -6.74 7.85
C SER A 347 -23.99 -7.15 9.33
N ASN A 348 -25.08 -7.46 10.02
CA ASN A 348 -25.04 -7.92 11.42
C ASN A 348 -24.30 -9.27 11.54
N GLU A 349 -24.61 -10.23 10.64
CA GLU A 349 -23.96 -11.53 10.58
C GLU A 349 -22.44 -11.35 10.36
N ARG A 350 -22.04 -10.50 9.39
CA ARG A 350 -20.65 -10.16 9.07
C ARG A 350 -19.93 -9.60 10.28
N SER A 351 -20.50 -8.61 10.94
CA SER A 351 -19.91 -7.96 12.12
C SER A 351 -19.67 -8.95 13.26
N GLY A 352 -20.59 -9.87 13.50
CA GLY A 352 -20.43 -10.94 14.49
C GLY A 352 -19.27 -11.88 14.15
N ILE A 353 -19.19 -12.35 12.89
CA ILE A 353 -18.13 -13.24 12.41
C ILE A 353 -16.76 -12.52 12.44
N GLN A 354 -16.69 -11.28 12.00
CA GLN A 354 -15.46 -10.48 12.02
C GLN A 354 -14.92 -10.32 13.44
N LYS A 355 -15.80 -10.06 14.42
CA LYS A 355 -15.41 -9.98 15.82
C LYS A 355 -14.86 -11.31 16.33
N GLU A 356 -15.53 -12.43 16.01
CA GLU A 356 -15.07 -13.76 16.41
C GLU A 356 -13.70 -14.10 15.80
N ILE A 357 -13.48 -13.80 14.51
CA ILE A 357 -12.17 -13.95 13.86
C ILE A 357 -11.11 -13.13 14.58
N GLN A 358 -11.38 -11.86 14.90
CA GLN A 358 -10.43 -10.99 15.60
C GLN A 358 -10.07 -11.53 17.00
N ASP A 359 -11.05 -12.02 17.77
CA ASP A 359 -10.82 -12.55 19.10
C ASP A 359 -10.00 -13.85 19.07
N ILE A 360 -10.26 -14.73 18.09
CA ILE A 360 -9.50 -15.97 17.89
C ILE A 360 -8.10 -15.66 17.34
N SER A 361 -7.96 -14.68 16.45
CA SER A 361 -6.67 -14.24 15.91
C SER A 361 -5.73 -13.78 17.02
N LYS A 362 -6.18 -13.03 18.01
CA LYS A 362 -5.35 -12.64 19.16
C LYS A 362 -4.79 -13.84 19.93
N LYS A 363 -5.62 -14.86 20.15
CA LYS A 363 -5.18 -16.11 20.80
C LYS A 363 -4.14 -16.85 19.94
N ARG A 364 -4.37 -16.87 18.61
CA ARG A 364 -3.44 -17.45 17.63
C ARG A 364 -2.10 -16.74 17.64
N GLU A 365 -2.08 -15.42 17.65
CA GLU A 365 -0.85 -14.61 17.68
C GLU A 365 -0.04 -14.85 18.96
N THR A 366 -0.71 -14.94 20.10
CA THR A 366 -0.06 -15.29 21.38
C THR A 366 0.59 -16.68 21.30
N TYR A 367 -0.09 -17.65 20.72
CA TYR A 367 0.43 -19.00 20.52
C TYR A 367 1.66 -18.99 19.58
N ILE A 368 1.56 -18.36 18.41
CA ILE A 368 2.64 -18.24 17.44
C ILE A 368 3.87 -17.55 18.06
N SER A 369 3.67 -16.47 18.81
CA SER A 369 4.77 -15.76 19.48
C SER A 369 5.49 -16.66 20.47
N ALA A 370 4.77 -17.47 21.24
CA ALA A 370 5.35 -18.43 22.16
C ALA A 370 6.15 -19.54 21.42
N GLU A 371 5.64 -20.05 20.31
CA GLU A 371 6.35 -21.04 19.47
C GLU A 371 7.60 -20.46 18.79
N LYS A 372 7.53 -19.23 18.29
CA LYS A 372 8.70 -18.51 17.74
C LYS A 372 9.82 -18.36 18.79
N ILE A 373 9.47 -18.01 20.03
CA ILE A 373 10.46 -17.93 21.13
C ILE A 373 11.13 -19.29 21.39
N LYS A 374 10.36 -20.39 21.38
CA LYS A 374 10.91 -21.74 21.55
C LYS A 374 11.87 -22.11 20.43
N LYS A 375 11.53 -21.81 19.16
CA LYS A 375 12.39 -22.05 17.98
C LYS A 375 13.71 -21.28 18.08
N VAL A 376 13.66 -20.00 18.47
CA VAL A 376 14.87 -19.18 18.65
C VAL A 376 15.79 -19.76 19.73
N LYS A 377 15.22 -20.18 20.88
CA LYS A 377 15.99 -20.84 21.95
C LYS A 377 16.62 -22.16 21.52
N ALA A 378 16.03 -22.84 20.55
CA ALA A 378 16.55 -24.08 19.97
C ALA A 378 17.59 -23.83 18.85
N GLY A 379 18.00 -22.59 18.59
CA GLY A 379 18.99 -22.23 17.58
C GLY A 379 18.47 -22.16 16.14
N ASN A 380 17.15 -22.35 15.93
CA ASN A 380 16.50 -22.26 14.63
C ASN A 380 16.05 -20.81 14.37
N ASN A 381 16.93 -19.98 13.83
CA ASN A 381 16.62 -18.57 13.52
C ASN A 381 16.94 -18.28 12.05
N SER A 382 16.15 -18.84 11.13
CA SER A 382 16.26 -18.50 9.71
C SER A 382 15.51 -17.19 9.43
N LYS A 383 16.19 -16.25 8.76
CA LYS A 383 15.57 -15.03 8.25
C LYS A 383 14.72 -15.36 7.03
N THR A 384 13.44 -15.05 7.10
CA THR A 384 12.49 -15.18 5.99
C THR A 384 12.04 -13.81 5.53
N LEU A 385 11.48 -13.71 4.33
CA LEU A 385 10.89 -12.46 3.83
C LEU A 385 9.87 -11.89 4.83
N GLU A 386 9.04 -12.75 5.44
CA GLU A 386 8.07 -12.37 6.47
C GLU A 386 8.73 -11.66 7.65
N SER A 387 9.68 -12.32 8.29
CA SER A 387 10.26 -11.82 9.54
C SER A 387 10.98 -10.48 9.34
N GLU A 388 11.67 -10.32 8.20
CA GLU A 388 12.41 -9.11 7.90
C GLU A 388 11.47 -7.95 7.50
N VAL A 389 10.47 -8.21 6.66
CA VAL A 389 9.50 -7.18 6.23
C VAL A 389 8.64 -6.73 7.42
N GLU A 390 8.13 -7.64 8.24
CA GLU A 390 7.38 -7.30 9.46
C GLU A 390 8.20 -6.39 10.38
N LYS A 391 9.45 -6.76 10.65
CA LYS A 391 10.37 -5.98 11.48
C LYS A 391 10.55 -4.56 10.92
N ILE A 392 10.84 -4.45 9.63
CA ILE A 392 11.05 -3.18 8.95
C ILE A 392 9.80 -2.30 9.04
N ILE A 393 8.62 -2.84 8.77
CA ILE A 393 7.36 -2.09 8.84
C ILE A 393 7.13 -1.56 10.26
N ARG A 394 7.30 -2.40 11.30
CA ARG A 394 7.13 -2.00 12.69
C ARG A 394 8.08 -0.88 13.10
N GLU A 395 9.35 -0.98 12.75
CA GLU A 395 10.36 0.03 13.06
C GLU A 395 10.10 1.35 12.32
N GLN A 396 9.77 1.29 11.04
CA GLN A 396 9.61 2.50 10.22
C GLN A 396 8.28 3.21 10.44
N ALA A 397 7.20 2.51 10.73
CA ALA A 397 5.87 3.09 11.02
C ALA A 397 5.94 4.12 12.17
N THR A 398 6.82 3.89 13.14
CA THR A 398 7.00 4.84 14.28
C THR A 398 7.45 6.22 13.85
N ARG A 399 8.18 6.33 12.72
CA ARG A 399 8.65 7.62 12.16
C ARG A 399 7.49 8.48 11.65
N PHE A 400 6.33 7.88 11.41
CA PHE A 400 5.10 8.51 10.93
C PHE A 400 4.02 8.58 12.00
N ASN A 401 4.40 8.50 13.30
CA ASN A 401 3.49 8.45 14.43
C ASN A 401 2.45 7.33 14.35
N MET A 402 2.79 6.22 13.66
CA MET A 402 1.98 5.03 13.58
C MET A 402 2.47 4.00 14.59
N LYS A 403 1.54 3.48 15.40
CA LYS A 403 1.80 2.37 16.33
C LYS A 403 1.19 1.10 15.75
N ILE A 404 1.95 0.03 15.67
CA ILE A 404 1.47 -1.29 15.24
C ILE A 404 1.28 -2.14 16.50
N GLU A 405 0.01 -2.41 16.80
CA GLU A 405 -0.43 -3.19 17.97
C GLU A 405 -0.24 -4.70 17.80
#